data_fb31c958920193b0d9520ccfd12d3013
#
_entry.id   fb31c958920193b0d9520ccfd12d3013
#
_cell.length_a   1.000
_cell.length_b   1.000
_cell.length_c   1.000
_cell.angle_alpha   90.00
_cell.angle_beta   90.00
_cell.angle_gamma   90.00
#
_symmetry.space_group_name_H-M   'P 1'
#
loop_
_entity.id
_entity.type
_entity.pdbx_description
1 polymer ?
#
loop_
_entity_poly.entity_id
_entity_poly.type
_entity_poly.pdbx_seq_one_letter_code
_entity_poly.pdbx_strand_id
1 'polypeptide(L)'
;MEIARRCIYCDSKSLEQAPAIIMPFVAHRALGYAPVEITQNWGLRHVPTGQCQARCNTLYCRDCGGLFMDLRFGDPEMSALYENYRGPAYVDLREGYEPGYRLRNDNLEHLSHTAEIEQFVAGKLPEHPRILDWGGDDGRNTPFRQMASRCDIVEISGKATLPGTLAVTPAEALSNDYDLVVLSHVLEHLPSPFSLLEAVAPLVHRGALLYVEVPYEKLMMELALRGASPSWQTKRHWHEHVNFFSKAALSALANRAGLVVSQQEERRDSSESSVLCALCTSSID
;
A
#
# COMPACT_ATOMS: atom_id res chain seq x y z
N MET A 1 3.86 -12.29 -12.44
CA MET A 1 4.87 -11.21 -12.19
C MET A 1 5.20 -10.48 -13.49
N GLU A 2 5.26 -9.15 -13.47
CA GLU A 2 5.53 -8.29 -14.64
C GLU A 2 6.61 -7.25 -14.32
N ILE A 3 7.22 -6.66 -15.37
CA ILE A 3 8.16 -5.55 -15.22
C ILE A 3 7.48 -4.26 -15.68
N ALA A 4 7.38 -3.27 -14.80
CA ALA A 4 6.83 -1.97 -15.13
C ALA A 4 7.66 -1.25 -16.19
N ARG A 5 7.01 -0.78 -17.25
CA ARG A 5 7.61 -0.02 -18.35
C ARG A 5 7.09 1.41 -18.42
N ARG A 6 6.09 1.72 -17.61
CA ARG A 6 5.45 3.02 -17.46
C ARG A 6 5.19 3.30 -16.00
N CYS A 7 5.01 4.56 -15.67
CA CYS A 7 4.64 4.98 -14.32
C CYS A 7 3.29 4.39 -13.93
N ILE A 8 3.25 3.70 -12.80
CA ILE A 8 2.02 3.06 -12.27
C ILE A 8 0.99 4.08 -11.80
N TYR A 9 1.40 5.33 -11.58
CA TYR A 9 0.53 6.43 -11.13
C TYR A 9 -0.03 7.25 -12.32
N CYS A 10 0.83 7.84 -13.14
CA CYS A 10 0.45 8.79 -14.21
C CYS A 10 0.61 8.24 -15.64
N ASP A 11 0.97 6.97 -15.81
CA ASP A 11 1.23 6.29 -17.08
C ASP A 11 2.35 6.91 -17.95
N SER A 12 3.17 7.79 -17.40
CA SER A 12 4.32 8.37 -18.12
C SER A 12 5.37 7.33 -18.47
N LYS A 13 6.10 7.57 -19.57
CA LYS A 13 7.31 6.86 -19.95
C LYS A 13 8.59 7.49 -19.40
N SER A 14 8.49 8.66 -18.77
CA SER A 14 9.63 9.44 -18.27
C SER A 14 10.13 8.84 -16.93
N LEU A 15 10.74 7.66 -17.03
CA LEU A 15 11.23 6.90 -15.88
C LEU A 15 12.74 6.91 -15.82
N GLU A 16 13.28 7.09 -14.61
CA GLU A 16 14.65 6.80 -14.25
C GLU A 16 14.69 5.51 -13.43
N GLN A 17 15.80 4.78 -13.50
CA GLN A 17 15.96 3.52 -12.76
C GLN A 17 17.30 3.47 -12.02
N ALA A 18 17.28 2.81 -10.86
CA ALA A 18 18.47 2.45 -10.10
C ALA A 18 18.37 1.01 -9.58
N PRO A 19 19.49 0.27 -9.51
CA PRO A 19 19.48 -1.10 -9.02
C PRO A 19 19.08 -1.16 -7.54
N ALA A 20 18.26 -2.16 -7.21
CA ALA A 20 17.79 -2.44 -5.87
C ALA A 20 17.67 -3.96 -5.63
N ILE A 21 17.39 -4.35 -4.41
CA ILE A 21 17.08 -5.72 -4.02
C ILE A 21 15.67 -5.80 -3.41
N ILE A 22 15.05 -6.95 -3.54
CA ILE A 22 13.88 -7.33 -2.75
C ILE A 22 14.40 -7.88 -1.43
N MET A 23 13.85 -7.38 -0.32
CA MET A 23 14.27 -7.86 1.01
C MET A 23 14.04 -9.35 1.16
N PRO A 24 14.94 -10.06 1.87
CA PRO A 24 14.95 -11.52 1.94
C PRO A 24 13.62 -12.15 2.33
N PHE A 25 12.91 -11.57 3.31
CA PHE A 25 11.60 -12.07 3.72
C PHE A 25 10.58 -12.03 2.56
N VAL A 26 10.48 -10.89 1.88
CA VAL A 26 9.55 -10.71 0.75
C VAL A 26 9.93 -11.62 -0.42
N ALA A 27 11.23 -11.72 -0.74
CA ALA A 27 11.72 -12.61 -1.79
C ALA A 27 11.41 -14.08 -1.48
N HIS A 28 11.56 -14.51 -0.22
CA HIS A 28 11.23 -15.87 0.21
C HIS A 28 9.72 -16.12 0.09
N ARG A 29 8.89 -15.24 0.64
CA ARG A 29 7.43 -15.41 0.66
C ARG A 29 6.81 -15.35 -0.74
N ALA A 30 7.12 -14.28 -1.49
CA ALA A 30 6.49 -14.04 -2.78
C ALA A 30 7.07 -14.89 -3.92
N LEU A 31 8.37 -15.18 -3.88
CA LEU A 31 9.09 -15.78 -5.02
C LEU A 31 9.72 -17.15 -4.70
N GLY A 32 9.71 -17.59 -3.45
CA GLY A 32 10.42 -18.78 -3.00
C GLY A 32 11.95 -18.65 -2.98
N TYR A 33 12.50 -17.43 -3.03
CA TYR A 33 13.92 -17.15 -3.14
C TYR A 33 14.51 -16.74 -1.80
N ALA A 34 15.02 -17.71 -1.05
CA ALA A 34 15.88 -17.41 0.10
C ALA A 34 17.27 -16.95 -0.39
N PRO A 35 17.97 -16.06 0.35
CA PRO A 35 19.36 -15.72 0.05
C PRO A 35 20.24 -16.96 0.02
N VAL A 36 21.13 -17.04 -0.97
CA VAL A 36 22.04 -18.17 -1.15
C VAL A 36 23.50 -17.68 -1.13
N GLU A 37 24.37 -18.40 -0.44
CA GLU A 37 25.79 -18.09 -0.42
C GLU A 37 26.47 -18.52 -1.74
N ILE A 38 27.12 -17.58 -2.39
CA ILE A 38 27.97 -17.84 -3.56
C ILE A 38 29.34 -18.22 -3.03
N THR A 39 29.70 -19.49 -3.19
CA THR A 39 30.99 -20.04 -2.76
C THR A 39 31.85 -20.37 -3.99
N GLN A 40 33.14 -20.69 -3.77
CA GLN A 40 34.04 -21.15 -4.82
C GLN A 40 33.56 -22.45 -5.50
N ASN A 41 32.75 -23.25 -4.80
CA ASN A 41 32.20 -24.50 -5.32
C ASN A 41 31.20 -24.30 -6.48
N TRP A 42 30.70 -23.08 -6.69
CA TRP A 42 29.85 -22.75 -7.84
C TRP A 42 30.62 -22.70 -9.15
N GLY A 43 31.95 -22.71 -9.14
CA GLY A 43 32.79 -22.66 -10.33
C GLY A 43 32.72 -21.35 -11.12
N LEU A 44 32.22 -20.27 -10.52
CA LEU A 44 32.05 -18.96 -11.16
C LEU A 44 33.37 -18.16 -11.08
N ARG A 45 34.03 -17.96 -12.23
CA ARG A 45 35.36 -17.32 -12.26
C ARG A 45 35.31 -15.78 -12.09
N HIS A 46 34.20 -15.15 -12.41
CA HIS A 46 34.06 -13.69 -12.48
C HIS A 46 32.97 -13.14 -11.55
N VAL A 47 32.42 -13.96 -10.69
CA VAL A 47 31.44 -13.55 -9.68
C VAL A 47 32.11 -13.68 -8.31
N PRO A 48 32.22 -12.57 -7.54
CA PRO A 48 32.81 -12.64 -6.21
C PRO A 48 31.94 -13.51 -5.27
N THR A 49 32.58 -14.11 -4.30
CA THR A 49 31.89 -14.78 -3.18
C THR A 49 31.03 -13.77 -2.40
N GLY A 50 29.94 -14.21 -1.83
CA GLY A 50 29.00 -13.39 -1.08
C GLY A 50 27.60 -13.96 -1.10
N GLN A 51 26.61 -13.12 -0.83
CA GLN A 51 25.20 -13.54 -0.87
C GLN A 51 24.51 -13.12 -2.17
N CYS A 52 23.82 -14.06 -2.80
CA CYS A 52 22.92 -13.80 -3.91
C CYS A 52 21.55 -13.38 -3.34
N GLN A 53 21.13 -12.15 -3.67
CA GLN A 53 19.85 -11.57 -3.29
C GLN A 53 18.92 -11.48 -4.52
N ALA A 54 17.61 -11.50 -4.30
CA ALA A 54 16.64 -11.21 -5.35
C ALA A 54 16.78 -9.75 -5.81
N ARG A 55 17.06 -9.53 -7.09
CA ARG A 55 17.31 -8.21 -7.67
C ARG A 55 16.04 -7.62 -8.29
N CYS A 56 15.92 -6.31 -8.17
CA CYS A 56 14.92 -5.49 -8.84
C CYS A 56 15.53 -4.12 -9.17
N ASN A 57 14.70 -3.20 -9.65
CA ASN A 57 15.08 -1.79 -9.76
C ASN A 57 14.08 -0.92 -9.01
N THR A 58 14.57 0.20 -8.49
CA THR A 58 13.77 1.34 -8.11
C THR A 58 13.51 2.18 -9.35
N LEU A 59 12.25 2.49 -9.63
CA LEU A 59 11.85 3.41 -10.68
C LEU A 59 11.39 4.73 -10.06
N TYR A 60 11.86 5.84 -10.62
CA TYR A 60 11.41 7.20 -10.31
C TYR A 60 10.74 7.81 -11.52
N CYS A 61 9.52 8.33 -11.35
CA CYS A 61 8.82 9.05 -12.40
C CYS A 61 9.14 10.54 -12.34
N ARG A 62 9.71 11.10 -13.41
CA ARG A 62 10.04 12.54 -13.49
C ARG A 62 8.79 13.42 -13.51
N ASP A 63 7.66 12.93 -14.03
CA ASP A 63 6.47 13.74 -14.23
C ASP A 63 5.62 13.87 -12.95
N CYS A 64 5.48 12.79 -12.17
CA CYS A 64 4.69 12.83 -10.94
C CYS A 64 5.50 12.66 -9.65
N GLY A 65 6.81 12.38 -9.74
CA GLY A 65 7.69 12.23 -8.58
C GLY A 65 7.45 10.97 -7.73
N GLY A 66 6.65 10.02 -8.20
CA GLY A 66 6.42 8.76 -7.50
C GLY A 66 7.61 7.80 -7.63
N LEU A 67 7.87 7.01 -6.58
CA LEU A 67 8.86 5.93 -6.57
C LEU A 67 8.16 4.58 -6.46
N PHE A 68 8.65 3.56 -7.17
CA PHE A 68 8.08 2.22 -7.09
C PHE A 68 9.10 1.16 -7.53
N MET A 69 8.89 -0.06 -7.08
CA MET A 69 9.65 -1.23 -7.52
C MET A 69 9.25 -1.59 -8.96
N ASP A 70 10.20 -1.94 -9.81
CA ASP A 70 9.91 -2.31 -11.20
C ASP A 70 9.20 -3.65 -11.34
N LEU A 71 9.46 -4.61 -10.44
CA LEU A 71 8.76 -5.89 -10.43
C LEU A 71 7.37 -5.74 -9.82
N ARG A 72 6.35 -6.09 -10.61
CA ARG A 72 4.95 -6.09 -10.17
C ARG A 72 4.52 -7.53 -9.94
N PHE A 73 4.21 -7.84 -8.69
CA PHE A 73 3.74 -9.16 -8.31
C PHE A 73 2.39 -9.46 -8.97
N GLY A 74 2.14 -10.71 -9.34
CA GLY A 74 0.81 -11.18 -9.74
C GLY A 74 0.06 -11.76 -8.56
N ASP A 75 -1.16 -12.24 -8.82
CA ASP A 75 -2.01 -12.82 -7.77
C ASP A 75 -1.35 -13.98 -7.00
N PRO A 76 -0.60 -14.90 -7.64
CA PRO A 76 0.07 -15.98 -6.91
C PRO A 76 1.13 -15.46 -5.93
N GLU A 77 1.95 -14.50 -6.34
CA GLU A 77 2.99 -13.91 -5.50
C GLU A 77 2.37 -13.09 -4.35
N MET A 78 1.30 -12.34 -4.63
CA MET A 78 0.56 -11.59 -3.61
C MET A 78 -0.11 -12.53 -2.60
N SER A 79 -0.77 -13.57 -3.06
CA SER A 79 -1.38 -14.57 -2.18
C SER A 79 -0.34 -15.23 -1.28
N ALA A 80 0.80 -15.65 -1.84
CA ALA A 80 1.88 -16.24 -1.06
C ALA A 80 2.50 -15.26 -0.04
N LEU A 81 2.64 -13.97 -0.40
CA LEU A 81 3.18 -12.95 0.48
C LEU A 81 2.28 -12.73 1.71
N TYR A 82 0.96 -12.68 1.51
CA TYR A 82 -0.03 -12.35 2.56
C TYR A 82 -0.74 -13.55 3.16
N GLU A 83 -0.44 -14.78 2.74
CA GLU A 83 -1.00 -15.98 3.35
C GLU A 83 -0.73 -16.01 4.86
N ASN A 84 -1.78 -16.17 5.67
CA ASN A 84 -1.71 -16.11 7.14
C ASN A 84 -0.98 -14.85 7.67
N TYR A 85 -1.23 -13.70 7.07
CA TYR A 85 -0.61 -12.42 7.41
C TYR A 85 -0.68 -12.15 8.91
N ARG A 86 0.47 -11.85 9.52
CA ARG A 86 0.65 -11.65 10.96
C ARG A 86 0.27 -12.83 11.85
N GLY A 87 -0.06 -14.00 11.29
CA GLY A 87 -0.21 -15.23 12.06
C GLY A 87 1.13 -15.78 12.59
N PRO A 88 1.12 -16.74 13.53
CA PRO A 88 2.34 -17.20 14.21
C PRO A 88 3.46 -17.62 13.26
N ALA A 89 3.16 -18.44 12.24
CA ALA A 89 4.17 -18.90 11.27
C ALA A 89 4.74 -17.75 10.41
N TYR A 90 3.91 -16.75 10.06
CA TYR A 90 4.34 -15.55 9.36
C TYR A 90 5.32 -14.75 10.23
N VAL A 91 4.95 -14.50 11.49
CA VAL A 91 5.77 -13.75 12.45
C VAL A 91 7.09 -14.46 12.73
N ASP A 92 7.08 -15.78 12.92
CA ASP A 92 8.28 -16.57 13.16
C ASP A 92 9.25 -16.52 11.98
N LEU A 93 8.75 -16.70 10.76
CA LEU A 93 9.57 -16.62 9.56
C LEU A 93 10.16 -15.21 9.40
N ARG A 94 9.35 -14.16 9.62
CA ARG A 94 9.79 -12.78 9.47
C ARG A 94 10.80 -12.37 10.53
N GLU A 95 10.61 -12.79 11.77
CA GLU A 95 11.58 -12.57 12.85
C GLU A 95 12.95 -13.17 12.51
N GLY A 96 12.99 -14.32 11.80
CA GLY A 96 14.24 -14.94 11.33
C GLY A 96 14.99 -14.08 10.31
N TYR A 97 14.29 -13.30 9.47
CA TYR A 97 14.88 -12.38 8.51
C TYR A 97 15.07 -10.96 9.03
N GLU A 98 14.19 -10.53 9.92
CA GLU A 98 14.10 -9.17 10.45
C GLU A 98 14.02 -9.22 12.00
N PRO A 99 15.14 -9.42 12.70
CA PRO A 99 15.13 -9.48 14.17
C PRO A 99 14.47 -8.27 14.81
N GLY A 100 13.57 -8.51 15.77
CA GLY A 100 12.74 -7.48 16.40
C GLY A 100 11.39 -7.21 15.71
N TYR A 101 11.06 -7.96 14.65
CA TYR A 101 9.76 -7.83 13.99
C TYR A 101 8.60 -8.18 14.92
N ARG A 102 8.72 -9.23 15.74
CA ARG A 102 7.68 -9.66 16.69
C ARG A 102 7.26 -8.51 17.62
N LEU A 103 8.23 -7.85 18.24
CA LEU A 103 7.95 -6.72 19.12
C LEU A 103 7.29 -5.54 18.37
N ARG A 104 7.72 -5.27 17.13
CA ARG A 104 7.08 -4.24 16.30
C ARG A 104 5.64 -4.61 15.96
N ASN A 105 5.40 -5.87 15.61
CA ASN A 105 4.06 -6.35 15.29
C ASN A 105 3.11 -6.24 16.49
N ASP A 106 3.55 -6.66 17.67
CA ASP A 106 2.77 -6.55 18.91
C ASP A 106 2.42 -5.09 19.22
N ASN A 107 3.37 -4.16 19.03
CA ASN A 107 3.12 -2.74 19.23
C ASN A 107 2.10 -2.18 18.22
N LEU A 108 2.16 -2.60 16.94
CA LEU A 108 1.23 -2.15 15.90
C LEU A 108 -0.21 -2.62 16.16
N GLU A 109 -0.41 -3.76 16.80
CA GLU A 109 -1.76 -4.26 17.15
C GLU A 109 -2.50 -3.36 18.14
N HIS A 110 -1.78 -2.52 18.90
CA HIS A 110 -2.35 -1.61 19.88
C HIS A 110 -2.55 -0.18 19.35
N LEU A 111 -2.10 0.11 18.13
CA LEU A 111 -2.27 1.42 17.53
C LEU A 111 -3.64 1.54 16.85
N SER A 112 -4.26 2.70 17.02
CA SER A 112 -5.48 3.08 16.29
C SER A 112 -5.34 4.51 15.79
N HIS A 113 -5.76 4.76 14.58
CA HIS A 113 -5.75 6.06 13.91
C HIS A 113 -7.13 6.43 13.36
N THR A 114 -8.17 5.77 13.86
CA THR A 114 -9.56 6.03 13.43
C THR A 114 -10.00 7.45 13.70
N ALA A 115 -9.62 8.01 14.86
CA ALA A 115 -9.99 9.37 15.26
C ALA A 115 -9.47 10.43 14.26
N GLU A 116 -8.26 10.26 13.77
CA GLU A 116 -7.65 11.14 12.77
C GLU A 116 -8.39 11.07 11.42
N ILE A 117 -8.81 9.88 11.01
CA ILE A 117 -9.62 9.70 9.79
C ILE A 117 -11.00 10.32 9.99
N GLU A 118 -11.65 10.05 11.13
CA GLU A 118 -12.96 10.60 11.48
C GLU A 118 -12.95 12.13 11.48
N GLN A 119 -11.90 12.74 12.05
CA GLN A 119 -11.71 14.19 12.02
C GLN A 119 -11.54 14.72 10.58
N PHE A 120 -10.80 14.01 9.72
CA PHE A 120 -10.54 14.44 8.34
C PHE A 120 -11.80 14.48 7.48
N VAL A 121 -12.74 13.57 7.72
CA VAL A 121 -14.02 13.51 6.99
C VAL A 121 -15.21 14.08 7.77
N ALA A 122 -14.95 14.73 8.92
CA ALA A 122 -15.99 15.26 9.79
C ALA A 122 -16.95 16.19 9.04
N GLY A 123 -18.25 16.04 9.30
CA GLY A 123 -19.30 16.88 8.71
C GLY A 123 -19.60 16.59 7.22
N LYS A 124 -18.98 15.57 6.63
CA LYS A 124 -19.16 15.20 5.21
C LYS A 124 -20.01 13.92 5.04
N LEU A 125 -20.32 13.22 6.11
CA LEU A 125 -21.05 11.95 6.12
C LEU A 125 -22.40 12.09 6.82
N PRO A 126 -23.38 11.23 6.51
CA PRO A 126 -24.61 11.12 7.29
C PRO A 126 -24.33 10.62 8.71
N GLU A 127 -25.29 10.77 9.61
CA GLU A 127 -25.18 10.38 11.04
C GLU A 127 -24.85 8.88 11.21
N HIS A 128 -25.43 8.02 10.37
CA HIS A 128 -25.21 6.58 10.36
C HIS A 128 -24.71 6.10 9.00
N PRO A 129 -23.41 6.33 8.66
CA PRO A 129 -22.91 6.07 7.34
C PRO A 129 -22.82 4.58 7.02
N ARG A 130 -22.89 4.25 5.74
CA ARG A 130 -22.51 2.95 5.19
C ARG A 130 -21.05 3.01 4.79
N ILE A 131 -20.23 2.11 5.31
CA ILE A 131 -18.77 2.14 5.17
C ILE A 131 -18.29 0.88 4.47
N LEU A 132 -17.39 1.05 3.51
CA LEU A 132 -16.56 0.02 2.96
C LEU A 132 -15.11 0.28 3.37
N ASP A 133 -14.49 -0.65 4.08
CA ASP A 133 -13.08 -0.61 4.41
C ASP A 133 -12.34 -1.72 3.64
N TRP A 134 -11.59 -1.31 2.63
CA TRP A 134 -10.86 -2.22 1.77
C TRP A 134 -9.44 -2.41 2.31
N GLY A 135 -9.11 -3.64 2.71
CA GLY A 135 -7.88 -3.95 3.44
C GLY A 135 -8.00 -3.65 4.95
N GLY A 136 -9.24 -3.65 5.48
CA GLY A 136 -9.53 -3.25 6.86
C GLY A 136 -9.12 -4.27 7.94
N ASP A 137 -8.40 -5.35 7.60
CA ASP A 137 -7.99 -6.43 8.51
C ASP A 137 -9.23 -7.03 9.23
N ASP A 138 -9.30 -6.98 10.55
CA ASP A 138 -10.46 -7.43 11.32
C ASP A 138 -11.53 -6.34 11.56
N GLY A 139 -11.34 -5.14 11.01
CA GLY A 139 -12.24 -4.01 11.14
C GLY A 139 -12.05 -3.19 12.42
N ARG A 140 -11.03 -3.47 13.25
CA ARG A 140 -10.80 -2.72 14.50
C ARG A 140 -10.47 -1.24 14.25
N ASN A 141 -9.79 -0.96 13.14
CA ASN A 141 -9.36 0.37 12.74
C ASN A 141 -10.26 1.00 11.65
N THR A 142 -11.43 0.43 11.40
CA THR A 142 -12.42 1.04 10.50
C THR A 142 -13.03 2.27 11.17
N PRO A 143 -12.92 3.47 10.55
CA PRO A 143 -13.49 4.70 11.12
C PRO A 143 -15.01 4.61 11.18
N PHE A 144 -15.62 5.31 12.14
CA PHE A 144 -17.07 5.36 12.39
C PHE A 144 -17.76 4.00 12.60
N ARG A 145 -17.03 2.91 12.76
CA ARG A 145 -17.58 1.54 12.87
C ARG A 145 -18.75 1.42 13.87
N GLN A 146 -18.64 2.10 15.01
CA GLN A 146 -19.65 1.99 16.08
C GLN A 146 -20.95 2.71 15.77
N MET A 147 -20.95 3.68 14.85
CA MET A 147 -22.13 4.46 14.48
C MET A 147 -22.62 4.14 13.05
N ALA A 148 -21.88 3.35 12.30
CA ALA A 148 -22.23 2.96 10.95
C ALA A 148 -23.53 2.14 10.92
N SER A 149 -24.41 2.42 9.95
CA SER A 149 -25.58 1.58 9.67
C SER A 149 -25.18 0.28 8.97
N ARG A 150 -24.04 0.28 8.29
CA ARG A 150 -23.40 -0.88 7.65
C ARG A 150 -21.88 -0.65 7.60
N CYS A 151 -21.11 -1.71 7.90
CA CYS A 151 -19.66 -1.69 7.86
C CYS A 151 -19.16 -2.97 7.20
N ASP A 152 -18.76 -2.89 5.94
CA ASP A 152 -18.26 -3.99 5.15
C ASP A 152 -16.73 -3.95 5.08
N ILE A 153 -16.10 -5.10 5.21
CA ILE A 153 -14.64 -5.28 5.15
C ILE A 153 -14.30 -6.19 3.98
N VAL A 154 -13.44 -5.73 3.07
CA VAL A 154 -12.78 -6.57 2.07
C VAL A 154 -11.37 -6.86 2.54
N GLU A 155 -11.06 -8.13 2.83
CA GLU A 155 -9.76 -8.54 3.36
C GLU A 155 -9.29 -9.85 2.72
N ILE A 156 -8.03 -9.92 2.30
CA ILE A 156 -7.46 -11.08 1.60
C ILE A 156 -6.81 -12.10 2.55
N SER A 157 -6.51 -11.71 3.78
CA SER A 157 -5.84 -12.60 4.76
C SER A 157 -6.75 -13.71 5.30
N GLY A 158 -8.07 -13.59 5.09
CA GLY A 158 -9.07 -14.53 5.62
C GLY A 158 -9.29 -14.41 7.12
N LYS A 159 -8.80 -13.35 7.76
CA LYS A 159 -9.01 -13.08 9.19
C LYS A 159 -10.48 -12.81 9.49
N ALA A 160 -10.97 -13.35 10.60
CA ALA A 160 -12.35 -13.11 11.04
C ALA A 160 -12.54 -11.64 11.47
N THR A 161 -13.62 -11.02 11.04
CA THR A 161 -13.94 -9.64 11.38
C THR A 161 -14.61 -9.52 12.76
N LEU A 162 -14.47 -8.36 13.38
CA LEU A 162 -15.06 -8.05 14.69
C LEU A 162 -16.59 -7.91 14.61
N PRO A 163 -17.31 -8.09 15.74
CA PRO A 163 -18.73 -7.82 15.81
C PRO A 163 -19.08 -6.38 15.33
N GLY A 164 -20.15 -6.27 14.54
CA GLY A 164 -20.57 -5.00 13.93
C GLY A 164 -19.92 -4.71 12.58
N THR A 165 -19.09 -5.62 12.07
CA THR A 165 -18.54 -5.57 10.70
C THR A 165 -18.90 -6.85 9.94
N LEU A 166 -18.93 -6.77 8.62
CA LEU A 166 -19.25 -7.89 7.73
C LEU A 166 -18.11 -8.10 6.73
N ALA A 167 -17.51 -9.28 6.75
CA ALA A 167 -16.58 -9.67 5.70
C ALA A 167 -17.35 -9.90 4.40
N VAL A 168 -16.94 -9.23 3.33
CA VAL A 168 -17.54 -9.32 2.00
C VAL A 168 -16.49 -9.58 0.94
N THR A 169 -16.89 -10.21 -0.14
CA THR A 169 -16.04 -10.35 -1.32
C THR A 169 -15.92 -9.02 -2.08
N PRO A 170 -14.86 -8.82 -2.89
CA PRO A 170 -14.77 -7.65 -3.76
C PRO A 170 -16.01 -7.44 -4.64
N ALA A 171 -16.59 -8.52 -5.19
CA ALA A 171 -17.78 -8.44 -6.04
C ALA A 171 -19.02 -7.96 -5.28
N GLU A 172 -19.22 -8.46 -4.05
CA GLU A 172 -20.30 -8.00 -3.18
C GLU A 172 -20.12 -6.54 -2.78
N ALA A 173 -18.90 -6.15 -2.39
CA ALA A 173 -18.58 -4.77 -2.05
C ALA A 173 -18.91 -3.82 -3.20
N LEU A 174 -18.47 -4.13 -4.42
CA LEU A 174 -18.71 -3.28 -5.59
C LEU A 174 -20.18 -3.21 -6.04
N SER A 175 -21.01 -4.15 -5.59
CA SER A 175 -22.45 -4.19 -5.88
C SER A 175 -23.32 -3.35 -4.93
N ASN A 176 -22.75 -2.95 -3.79
CA ASN A 176 -23.46 -2.18 -2.77
C ASN A 176 -23.21 -0.67 -2.92
N ASP A 177 -23.99 0.13 -2.19
CA ASP A 177 -23.77 1.56 -2.08
C ASP A 177 -23.21 1.90 -0.70
N TYR A 178 -22.27 2.84 -0.68
CA TYR A 178 -21.59 3.32 0.51
C TYR A 178 -21.62 4.85 0.55
N ASP A 179 -21.42 5.40 1.74
CA ASP A 179 -21.22 6.83 1.97
C ASP A 179 -19.73 7.15 2.11
N LEU A 180 -18.94 6.15 2.57
CA LEU A 180 -17.49 6.24 2.68
C LEU A 180 -16.84 4.94 2.21
N VAL A 181 -15.84 5.06 1.35
CA VAL A 181 -14.88 4.00 1.01
C VAL A 181 -13.53 4.37 1.61
N VAL A 182 -12.90 3.45 2.34
CA VAL A 182 -11.62 3.64 3.02
C VAL A 182 -10.56 2.75 2.37
N LEU A 183 -9.44 3.35 1.98
CA LEU A 183 -8.22 2.71 1.53
C LEU A 183 -7.06 3.21 2.41
N SER A 184 -6.95 2.68 3.62
CA SER A 184 -5.89 3.05 4.57
C SER A 184 -4.79 2.01 4.56
N HIS A 185 -3.56 2.41 4.21
CA HIS A 185 -2.40 1.52 4.10
C HIS A 185 -2.60 0.32 3.17
N VAL A 186 -3.17 0.56 2.00
CA VAL A 186 -3.44 -0.47 0.97
C VAL A 186 -2.63 -0.25 -0.30
N LEU A 187 -2.65 0.97 -0.84
CA LEU A 187 -2.12 1.24 -2.19
C LEU A 187 -0.60 1.06 -2.28
N GLU A 188 0.12 1.21 -1.18
CA GLU A 188 1.57 1.00 -1.12
C GLU A 188 1.98 -0.45 -1.33
N HIS A 189 1.08 -1.39 -1.08
CA HIS A 189 1.31 -2.84 -1.23
C HIS A 189 0.94 -3.37 -2.61
N LEU A 190 0.05 -2.69 -3.34
CA LEU A 190 -0.57 -3.23 -4.54
C LEU A 190 0.36 -3.21 -5.76
N PRO A 191 0.42 -4.30 -6.54
CA PRO A 191 1.12 -4.31 -7.82
C PRO A 191 0.56 -3.29 -8.80
N SER A 192 -0.75 -3.08 -8.80
CA SER A 192 -1.46 -2.08 -9.61
C SER A 192 -2.43 -1.29 -8.73
N PRO A 193 -1.97 -0.19 -8.08
CA PRO A 193 -2.88 0.66 -7.32
C PRO A 193 -3.97 1.30 -8.20
N PHE A 194 -3.70 1.48 -9.50
CA PHE A 194 -4.68 1.97 -10.47
C PHE A 194 -5.88 1.02 -10.60
N SER A 195 -5.65 -0.29 -10.67
CA SER A 195 -6.74 -1.27 -10.84
C SER A 195 -7.73 -1.26 -9.67
N LEU A 196 -7.25 -1.02 -8.44
CA LEU A 196 -8.15 -0.87 -7.30
C LEU A 196 -8.93 0.44 -7.35
N LEU A 197 -8.27 1.57 -7.67
CA LEU A 197 -8.97 2.85 -7.79
C LEU A 197 -10.00 2.82 -8.93
N GLU A 198 -9.67 2.23 -10.07
CA GLU A 198 -10.60 2.02 -11.18
C GLU A 198 -11.80 1.17 -10.77
N ALA A 199 -11.58 0.11 -9.97
CA ALA A 199 -12.66 -0.75 -9.49
C ALA A 199 -13.60 -0.04 -8.50
N VAL A 200 -13.08 0.81 -7.60
CA VAL A 200 -13.90 1.52 -6.61
C VAL A 200 -14.47 2.85 -7.12
N ALA A 201 -13.95 3.41 -8.22
CA ALA A 201 -14.44 4.66 -8.79
C ALA A 201 -15.97 4.69 -9.03
N PRO A 202 -16.62 3.61 -9.52
CA PRO A 202 -18.08 3.59 -9.64
C PRO A 202 -18.85 3.82 -8.33
N LEU A 203 -18.29 3.43 -7.16
CA LEU A 203 -18.88 3.72 -5.86
C LEU A 203 -18.87 5.23 -5.59
N VAL A 204 -17.75 5.89 -5.90
CA VAL A 204 -17.56 7.33 -5.74
C VAL A 204 -18.47 8.11 -6.71
N HIS A 205 -18.63 7.63 -7.93
CA HIS A 205 -19.57 8.22 -8.90
C HIS A 205 -21.05 8.11 -8.47
N ARG A 206 -21.39 7.15 -7.59
CA ARG A 206 -22.69 7.02 -6.97
C ARG A 206 -22.85 7.84 -5.68
N GLY A 207 -21.87 8.67 -5.34
CA GLY A 207 -21.93 9.63 -4.24
C GLY A 207 -21.13 9.27 -3.00
N ALA A 208 -20.41 8.14 -2.96
CA ALA A 208 -19.49 7.83 -1.87
C ALA A 208 -18.31 8.80 -1.86
N LEU A 209 -17.81 9.14 -0.66
CA LEU A 209 -16.48 9.71 -0.49
C LEU A 209 -15.45 8.58 -0.50
N LEU A 210 -14.30 8.82 -1.14
CA LEU A 210 -13.16 7.91 -1.06
C LEU A 210 -12.06 8.55 -0.21
N TYR A 211 -11.78 7.93 0.94
CA TYR A 211 -10.61 8.27 1.75
C TYR A 211 -9.45 7.36 1.37
N VAL A 212 -8.30 7.97 1.11
CA VAL A 212 -7.04 7.27 0.82
C VAL A 212 -5.98 7.75 1.80
N GLU A 213 -5.29 6.79 2.42
CA GLU A 213 -4.13 7.06 3.27
C GLU A 213 -2.99 6.12 2.88
N VAL A 214 -1.79 6.68 2.71
CA VAL A 214 -0.56 5.94 2.40
C VAL A 214 0.59 6.47 3.24
N PRO A 215 1.59 5.64 3.58
CA PRO A 215 2.80 6.12 4.24
C PRO A 215 3.46 7.23 3.42
N TYR A 216 3.80 8.35 4.08
CA TYR A 216 4.59 9.40 3.46
C TYR A 216 6.04 9.27 3.90
N GLU A 217 6.73 8.40 3.21
CA GLU A 217 8.10 8.00 3.52
C GLU A 217 9.05 9.21 3.59
N LYS A 218 9.98 9.19 4.54
CA LYS A 218 10.96 10.28 4.75
C LYS A 218 11.67 10.67 3.44
N LEU A 219 12.01 9.69 2.60
CA LEU A 219 12.61 9.92 1.29
C LEU A 219 11.71 10.76 0.39
N MET A 220 10.38 10.51 0.41
CA MET A 220 9.42 11.27 -0.41
C MET A 220 9.28 12.71 0.09
N MET A 221 9.32 12.93 1.41
CA MET A 221 9.34 14.28 2.00
C MET A 221 10.61 15.04 1.59
N GLU A 222 11.77 14.38 1.64
CA GLU A 222 13.05 14.98 1.21
C GLU A 222 13.05 15.35 -0.28
N LEU A 223 12.49 14.48 -1.14
CA LEU A 223 12.32 14.76 -2.58
C LEU A 223 11.39 15.95 -2.83
N ALA A 224 10.30 16.06 -2.08
CA ALA A 224 9.37 17.19 -2.20
C ALA A 224 10.02 18.53 -1.81
N LEU A 225 10.92 18.53 -0.82
CA LEU A 225 11.61 19.73 -0.34
C LEU A 225 12.80 20.15 -1.22
N ARG A 226 13.53 19.20 -1.75
CA ARG A 226 14.84 19.43 -2.41
C ARG A 226 14.80 19.26 -3.92
N GLY A 227 13.67 18.87 -4.49
CA GLY A 227 13.57 18.43 -5.88
C GLY A 227 14.22 17.08 -6.14
N ALA A 228 14.15 16.60 -7.38
CA ALA A 228 14.69 15.30 -7.81
C ALA A 228 16.23 15.30 -7.87
N SER A 229 16.89 15.68 -6.80
CA SER A 229 18.33 15.43 -6.56
C SER A 229 18.56 13.91 -6.55
N PRO A 230 19.79 13.40 -6.74
CA PRO A 230 20.10 11.97 -6.79
C PRO A 230 19.69 11.17 -5.53
N SER A 231 19.04 11.80 -4.54
CA SER A 231 18.59 11.16 -3.32
C SER A 231 17.61 9.99 -3.54
N TRP A 232 16.76 10.00 -4.59
CA TRP A 232 15.87 8.86 -4.86
C TRP A 232 16.64 7.56 -5.16
N GLN A 233 17.87 7.64 -5.66
CA GLN A 233 18.73 6.49 -5.92
C GLN A 233 19.21 5.80 -4.64
N THR A 234 19.00 6.40 -3.48
CA THR A 234 19.28 5.79 -2.18
C THR A 234 18.25 4.73 -1.80
N LYS A 235 17.09 4.67 -2.46
CA LYS A 235 16.12 3.59 -2.32
C LYS A 235 16.61 2.35 -3.03
N ARG A 236 17.38 1.51 -2.32
CA ARG A 236 18.04 0.32 -2.85
C ARG A 236 17.48 -1.00 -2.34
N HIS A 237 16.41 -0.98 -1.60
CA HIS A 237 15.75 -2.18 -1.07
C HIS A 237 14.24 -1.96 -0.98
N TRP A 238 13.51 -3.03 -1.23
CA TRP A 238 12.06 -3.04 -1.20
C TRP A 238 11.54 -4.13 -0.27
N HIS A 239 10.65 -3.75 0.63
CA HIS A 239 9.83 -4.61 1.47
C HIS A 239 8.48 -4.85 0.81
N GLU A 240 7.45 -5.11 1.61
CA GLU A 240 6.07 -5.21 1.14
C GLU A 240 5.50 -3.87 0.65
N HIS A 241 6.03 -2.72 1.06
CA HIS A 241 5.69 -1.43 0.45
C HIS A 241 6.43 -1.29 -0.88
N VAL A 242 5.78 -1.64 -1.96
CA VAL A 242 6.35 -1.62 -3.31
C VAL A 242 6.08 -0.31 -4.06
N ASN A 243 5.35 0.62 -3.43
CA ASN A 243 4.97 1.92 -3.98
C ASN A 243 5.19 3.02 -2.93
N PHE A 244 5.87 4.09 -3.32
CA PHE A 244 6.06 5.30 -2.51
C PHE A 244 5.44 6.49 -3.24
N PHE A 245 4.53 7.17 -2.58
CA PHE A 245 3.70 8.22 -3.18
C PHE A 245 4.28 9.60 -2.93
N SER A 246 4.34 10.43 -3.98
CA SER A 246 4.33 11.88 -3.84
C SER A 246 2.88 12.38 -3.86
N LYS A 247 2.64 13.64 -3.43
CA LYS A 247 1.31 14.28 -3.56
C LYS A 247 0.82 14.28 -5.00
N ALA A 248 1.71 14.61 -5.95
CA ALA A 248 1.38 14.62 -7.39
C ALA A 248 1.11 13.21 -7.93
N ALA A 249 1.84 12.18 -7.44
CA ALA A 249 1.59 10.80 -7.85
C ALA A 249 0.22 10.30 -7.41
N LEU A 250 -0.18 10.59 -6.17
CA LEU A 250 -1.50 10.22 -5.66
C LEU A 250 -2.63 10.94 -6.44
N SER A 251 -2.48 12.24 -6.69
CA SER A 251 -3.44 13.00 -7.49
C SER A 251 -3.52 12.50 -8.94
N ALA A 252 -2.38 12.21 -9.56
CA ALA A 252 -2.36 11.67 -10.92
C ALA A 252 -3.03 10.29 -11.02
N LEU A 253 -2.83 9.45 -10.01
CA LEU A 253 -3.46 8.15 -9.93
C LEU A 253 -4.99 8.26 -9.80
N ALA A 254 -5.47 9.14 -8.91
CA ALA A 254 -6.90 9.42 -8.75
C ALA A 254 -7.52 9.95 -10.06
N ASN A 255 -6.87 10.93 -10.69
CA ASN A 255 -7.35 11.50 -11.95
C ASN A 255 -7.47 10.47 -13.08
N ARG A 256 -6.53 9.52 -13.17
CA ARG A 256 -6.62 8.43 -14.14
C ARG A 256 -7.83 7.53 -13.91
N ALA A 257 -8.26 7.37 -12.67
CA ALA A 257 -9.46 6.61 -12.31
C ALA A 257 -10.76 7.44 -12.44
N GLY A 258 -10.70 8.65 -12.98
CA GLY A 258 -11.87 9.55 -13.11
C GLY A 258 -12.31 10.17 -11.78
N LEU A 259 -11.38 10.29 -10.83
CA LEU A 259 -11.62 10.87 -9.51
C LEU A 259 -10.87 12.18 -9.36
N VAL A 260 -11.39 13.08 -8.53
CA VAL A 260 -10.74 14.35 -8.17
C VAL A 260 -10.34 14.32 -6.70
N VAL A 261 -9.08 14.64 -6.42
CA VAL A 261 -8.62 14.86 -5.05
C VAL A 261 -9.14 16.23 -4.59
N SER A 262 -10.17 16.23 -3.76
CA SER A 262 -10.80 17.42 -3.21
C SER A 262 -10.07 18.01 -1.99
N GLN A 263 -9.36 17.16 -1.25
CA GLN A 263 -8.56 17.54 -0.09
C GLN A 263 -7.35 16.59 0.01
N GLN A 264 -6.17 17.14 0.29
CA GLN A 264 -4.96 16.35 0.49
C GLN A 264 -4.07 17.01 1.52
N GLU A 265 -3.60 16.25 2.49
CA GLU A 265 -2.70 16.76 3.52
C GLU A 265 -1.69 15.69 3.97
N GLU A 266 -0.59 16.17 4.55
CA GLU A 266 0.36 15.36 5.29
C GLU A 266 0.00 15.42 6.77
N ARG A 267 -0.08 14.26 7.42
CA ARG A 267 -0.35 14.16 8.84
C ARG A 267 0.65 13.21 9.52
N ARG A 268 0.70 13.27 10.83
CA ARG A 268 1.31 12.22 11.64
C ARG A 268 0.21 11.28 12.11
N ASP A 269 0.46 10.00 11.97
CA ASP A 269 -0.40 8.97 12.54
C ASP A 269 -0.09 8.73 14.03
N SER A 270 -0.84 7.84 14.68
CA SER A 270 -0.64 7.48 16.08
C SER A 270 0.72 6.82 16.39
N SER A 271 1.46 6.38 15.38
CA SER A 271 2.83 5.86 15.49
C SER A 271 3.91 6.94 15.33
N GLU A 272 3.52 8.22 15.23
CA GLU A 272 4.37 9.36 14.86
C GLU A 272 4.97 9.28 13.46
N SER A 273 4.53 8.32 12.64
CA SER A 273 4.90 8.23 11.24
C SER A 273 4.15 9.26 10.41
N SER A 274 4.77 9.77 9.36
CA SER A 274 4.06 10.65 8.42
C SER A 274 3.23 9.84 7.44
N VAL A 275 1.99 10.28 7.23
CA VAL A 275 1.08 9.73 6.24
C VAL A 275 0.59 10.83 5.30
N LEU A 276 0.31 10.45 4.07
CA LEU A 276 -0.34 11.29 3.07
C LEU A 276 -1.78 10.87 2.96
N CYS A 277 -2.70 11.76 3.36
CA CYS A 277 -4.13 11.54 3.32
C CYS A 277 -4.76 12.30 2.16
N ALA A 278 -5.73 11.70 1.51
CA ALA A 278 -6.53 12.34 0.46
C ALA A 278 -8.00 11.97 0.57
N LEU A 279 -8.85 12.94 0.26
CA LEU A 279 -10.27 12.73 0.03
C LEU A 279 -10.55 12.91 -1.45
N CYS A 280 -11.14 11.89 -2.07
CA CYS A 280 -11.49 11.90 -3.48
C CYS A 280 -13.00 11.89 -3.66
N THR A 281 -13.44 12.61 -4.69
CA THR A 281 -14.83 12.73 -5.13
C THR A 281 -14.93 12.40 -6.62
N SER A 282 -16.14 12.27 -7.15
CA SER A 282 -16.38 12.14 -8.58
C SER A 282 -15.85 13.36 -9.35
N SER A 283 -15.27 13.13 -10.52
CA SER A 283 -15.00 14.20 -11.49
C SER A 283 -16.22 14.53 -12.35
N ILE A 284 -17.29 13.76 -12.21
CA ILE A 284 -18.53 13.92 -12.99
C ILE A 284 -19.51 14.66 -12.08
N ASP A 285 -19.77 15.93 -12.38
CA ASP A 285 -20.89 16.72 -11.85
C ASP A 285 -22.17 16.42 -12.64
#